data_e69d32da8da9d435c86851191fba9438
#
_entry.id   e69d32da8da9d435c86851191fba9438
#
_cell.length_a   1.000
_cell.length_b   1.000
_cell.length_c   1.000
_cell.angle_alpha   90.00
_cell.angle_beta   90.00
_cell.angle_gamma   90.00
#
_symmetry.space_group_name_H-M   'P 1'
#
loop_
_entity.id
_entity.type
_entity.pdbx_description
1 polymer ?
#
loop_
_entity_poly.entity_id
_entity_poly.type
_entity_poly.pdbx_seq_one_letter_code
_entity_poly.pdbx_strand_id
1 'polypeptide(L)'
;MKTNVAAVTLCAILVSGAGPAAAQTTKVTVGWCSRTISGASTPFAIAARMGWFKADGVEVELVPLPGSGDCVKNVATREIMMALPSVEPLAVGRPQGIKAKIFYTAYQGNIYGIAVPVDSPVQKFTDLRGKNIGVIAMGSAGVLIARALAATNGMNPDKDISIVVAGEGAQTAALVRGKQVDALSQYDTQYALVENAGVRLRMLDTKDIDRYPSNGFLALEETIKNKRREMVAVAKGYAMGTVFAIANPEAAVRILYEVYPATRPTGKDEATAIRDDVKVLQARIANWKLEKAGVKRWGENSEANYAAYADFMLKWGIIKEKIDSRDLITNELIDDINKFDAARIAAEAKGYKVK
;
A
#
# COMPACT_ATOMS: atom_id res chain seq x y z
N MET A 1 -84.01 -41.05 5.63
CA MET A 1 -83.47 -39.69 5.46
C MET A 1 -81.98 -39.70 5.76
N LYS A 2 -81.13 -39.56 4.70
CA LYS A 2 -79.71 -39.55 4.85
C LYS A 2 -79.26 -38.11 4.62
N THR A 3 -78.71 -37.48 5.66
CA THR A 3 -78.11 -36.12 5.61
C THR A 3 -76.65 -36.22 5.23
N ASN A 4 -76.30 -35.70 4.07
CA ASN A 4 -74.90 -35.51 3.65
C ASN A 4 -74.37 -34.24 4.27
N VAL A 5 -73.30 -34.33 5.04
CA VAL A 5 -72.49 -33.19 5.50
C VAL A 5 -71.26 -33.05 4.55
N ALA A 6 -71.24 -31.95 3.82
CA ALA A 6 -70.10 -31.61 2.94
C ALA A 6 -69.02 -30.92 3.79
N ALA A 7 -67.83 -31.48 3.87
CA ALA A 7 -66.67 -30.88 4.50
C ALA A 7 -66.00 -29.91 3.50
N VAL A 8 -65.98 -28.62 3.85
CA VAL A 8 -65.23 -27.59 3.10
C VAL A 8 -63.80 -27.51 3.64
N THR A 9 -62.83 -28.01 2.86
CA THR A 9 -61.41 -27.91 3.18
C THR A 9 -60.88 -26.53 2.78
N LEU A 10 -60.58 -25.71 3.80
CA LEU A 10 -59.98 -24.38 3.61
C LEU A 10 -58.45 -24.53 3.39
N CYS A 11 -57.95 -24.38 2.14
CA CYS A 11 -56.55 -24.32 1.82
C CYS A 11 -55.98 -22.94 2.20
N ALA A 12 -55.26 -22.85 3.31
CA ALA A 12 -54.49 -21.67 3.68
C ALA A 12 -53.22 -21.60 2.83
N ILE A 13 -53.17 -20.64 1.90
CA ILE A 13 -51.95 -20.35 1.12
C ILE A 13 -51.01 -19.53 2.03
N LEU A 14 -49.96 -20.19 2.55
CA LEU A 14 -48.83 -19.53 3.20
C LEU A 14 -47.98 -18.80 2.15
N VAL A 15 -48.24 -17.51 1.96
CA VAL A 15 -47.33 -16.62 1.21
C VAL A 15 -46.09 -16.40 2.08
N SER A 16 -45.07 -17.20 1.87
CA SER A 16 -43.75 -16.97 2.45
C SER A 16 -43.17 -15.70 1.83
N GLY A 17 -43.28 -14.58 2.56
CA GLY A 17 -42.58 -13.35 2.21
C GLY A 17 -41.04 -13.57 2.31
N ALA A 18 -40.41 -13.83 1.19
CA ALA A 18 -38.96 -13.75 1.08
C ALA A 18 -38.57 -12.28 1.25
N GLY A 19 -38.30 -11.87 2.48
CA GLY A 19 -37.62 -10.58 2.71
C GLY A 19 -36.31 -10.54 1.94
N PRO A 20 -35.82 -9.36 1.52
CA PRO A 20 -34.55 -9.26 0.82
C PRO A 20 -33.47 -9.86 1.72
N ALA A 21 -32.87 -10.99 1.29
CA ALA A 21 -31.71 -11.55 1.95
C ALA A 21 -30.64 -10.46 1.95
N ALA A 22 -30.30 -9.91 3.11
CA ALA A 22 -29.19 -8.99 3.24
C ALA A 22 -27.97 -9.70 2.65
N ALA A 23 -27.42 -9.19 1.55
CA ALA A 23 -26.27 -9.78 0.87
C ALA A 23 -25.14 -9.87 1.90
N GLN A 24 -24.77 -11.09 2.25
CA GLN A 24 -23.71 -11.35 3.23
C GLN A 24 -22.41 -10.74 2.71
N THR A 25 -21.86 -9.77 3.44
CA THR A 25 -20.58 -9.15 3.09
C THR A 25 -19.44 -10.17 3.29
N THR A 26 -18.56 -10.26 2.30
CA THR A 26 -17.37 -11.11 2.39
C THR A 26 -16.27 -10.35 3.13
N LYS A 27 -15.75 -10.92 4.22
CA LYS A 27 -14.55 -10.37 4.90
C LYS A 27 -13.32 -10.63 4.06
N VAL A 28 -12.56 -9.57 3.78
CA VAL A 28 -11.31 -9.61 3.00
C VAL A 28 -10.18 -9.09 3.85
N THR A 29 -9.20 -9.95 4.14
CA THR A 29 -7.97 -9.55 4.81
C THR A 29 -6.96 -9.02 3.79
N VAL A 30 -6.42 -7.83 4.07
CA VAL A 30 -5.41 -7.17 3.24
C VAL A 30 -4.15 -6.95 4.06
N GLY A 31 -3.03 -7.54 3.64
CA GLY A 31 -1.73 -7.34 4.26
C GLY A 31 -1.26 -5.90 4.05
N TRP A 32 -1.14 -5.17 5.15
CA TRP A 32 -0.52 -3.86 5.20
C TRP A 32 0.96 -4.01 5.53
N CYS A 33 1.84 -3.69 4.56
CA CYS A 33 3.26 -4.04 4.63
C CYS A 33 4.11 -3.03 5.46
N SER A 34 3.58 -2.64 6.59
CA SER A 34 4.18 -1.82 7.64
C SER A 34 3.64 -2.29 8.99
N ARG A 35 4.41 -2.15 10.05
CA ARG A 35 4.01 -2.55 11.41
C ARG A 35 2.88 -1.68 11.95
N THR A 36 2.80 -0.44 11.47
CA THR A 36 1.81 0.54 11.91
C THR A 36 0.90 0.97 10.77
N ILE A 37 -0.38 1.16 11.07
CA ILE A 37 -1.30 1.87 10.19
C ILE A 37 -0.97 3.37 10.29
N SER A 38 -0.90 4.06 9.15
CA SER A 38 -0.47 5.47 9.09
C SER A 38 -1.20 6.23 7.98
N GLY A 39 -0.85 7.49 7.74
CA GLY A 39 -1.42 8.32 6.68
C GLY A 39 -1.48 7.67 5.29
N ALA A 40 -0.57 6.73 4.97
CA ALA A 40 -0.60 6.00 3.71
C ALA A 40 -1.79 5.04 3.56
N SER A 41 -2.46 4.66 4.67
CA SER A 41 -3.66 3.80 4.67
C SER A 41 -4.98 4.57 4.55
N THR A 42 -4.94 5.90 4.46
CA THR A 42 -6.13 6.76 4.35
C THR A 42 -7.13 6.30 3.29
N PRO A 43 -6.74 5.82 2.09
CA PRO A 43 -7.70 5.33 1.11
C PRO A 43 -8.62 4.21 1.63
N PHE A 44 -8.09 3.31 2.44
CA PHE A 44 -8.88 2.26 3.07
C PHE A 44 -9.87 2.82 4.11
N ALA A 45 -9.39 3.75 4.96
CA ALA A 45 -10.23 4.40 5.97
C ALA A 45 -11.40 5.14 5.32
N ILE A 46 -11.13 5.90 4.25
CA ILE A 46 -12.14 6.63 3.49
C ILE A 46 -13.15 5.66 2.87
N ALA A 47 -12.69 4.62 2.17
CA ALA A 47 -13.59 3.65 1.53
C ALA A 47 -14.48 2.92 2.55
N ALA A 48 -13.95 2.59 3.72
CA ALA A 48 -14.70 2.01 4.82
C ALA A 48 -15.74 3.00 5.38
N ARG A 49 -15.33 4.24 5.69
CA ARG A 49 -16.17 5.31 6.26
C ARG A 49 -17.30 5.73 5.32
N MET A 50 -17.00 5.80 4.01
CA MET A 50 -17.98 6.15 2.97
C MET A 50 -18.87 4.97 2.57
N GLY A 51 -18.65 3.78 3.12
CA GLY A 51 -19.44 2.58 2.85
C GLY A 51 -19.19 1.96 1.47
N TRP A 52 -18.14 2.37 0.75
CA TRP A 52 -17.89 1.89 -0.63
C TRP A 52 -17.53 0.41 -0.67
N PHE A 53 -16.76 -0.09 0.28
CA PHE A 53 -16.49 -1.52 0.42
C PHE A 53 -17.77 -2.33 0.64
N LYS A 54 -18.62 -1.86 1.56
CA LYS A 54 -19.88 -2.52 1.89
C LYS A 54 -20.86 -2.50 0.72
N ALA A 55 -20.90 -1.41 -0.06
CA ALA A 55 -21.73 -1.30 -1.25
C ALA A 55 -21.35 -2.33 -2.34
N ASP A 56 -20.05 -2.67 -2.44
CA ASP A 56 -19.54 -3.72 -3.33
C ASP A 56 -19.52 -5.13 -2.66
N GLY A 57 -20.11 -5.26 -1.44
CA GLY A 57 -20.32 -6.52 -0.75
C GLY A 57 -19.08 -7.09 -0.06
N VAL A 58 -18.12 -6.24 0.32
CA VAL A 58 -16.93 -6.65 1.08
C VAL A 58 -16.76 -5.83 2.35
N GLU A 59 -16.11 -6.44 3.34
CA GLU A 59 -15.58 -5.78 4.54
C GLU A 59 -14.07 -5.98 4.56
N VAL A 60 -13.31 -4.88 4.63
CA VAL A 60 -11.85 -4.92 4.54
C VAL A 60 -11.23 -4.81 5.92
N GLU A 61 -10.35 -5.76 6.25
CA GLU A 61 -9.52 -5.72 7.44
C GLU A 61 -8.05 -5.60 7.04
N LEU A 62 -7.35 -4.56 7.54
CA LEU A 62 -5.91 -4.42 7.36
C LEU A 62 -5.16 -5.25 8.41
N VAL A 63 -4.22 -6.07 7.95
CA VAL A 63 -3.32 -6.87 8.79
C VAL A 63 -1.91 -6.29 8.70
N PRO A 64 -1.41 -5.56 9.73
CA PRO A 64 -0.06 -5.01 9.73
C PRO A 64 0.99 -6.12 9.71
N LEU A 65 1.97 -6.00 8.81
CA LEU A 65 3.07 -6.95 8.64
C LEU A 65 4.42 -6.20 8.59
N PRO A 66 5.54 -6.83 8.99
CA PRO A 66 6.82 -6.15 9.14
C PRO A 66 7.38 -5.53 7.86
N GLY A 67 6.94 -5.97 6.68
CA GLY A 67 7.44 -5.44 5.41
C GLY A 67 6.90 -6.19 4.20
N SER A 68 7.34 -5.76 3.02
CA SER A 68 6.87 -6.31 1.74
C SER A 68 7.20 -7.80 1.56
N GLY A 69 8.33 -8.27 2.10
CA GLY A 69 8.70 -9.68 2.08
C GLY A 69 7.71 -10.55 2.86
N ASP A 70 7.33 -10.10 4.07
CA ASP A 70 6.33 -10.79 4.90
C ASP A 70 4.95 -10.78 4.22
N CYS A 71 4.58 -9.66 3.58
CA CYS A 71 3.36 -9.58 2.80
C CYS A 71 3.31 -10.61 1.66
N VAL A 72 4.36 -10.69 0.85
CA VAL A 72 4.45 -11.66 -0.25
C VAL A 72 4.39 -13.09 0.28
N LYS A 73 5.09 -13.39 1.38
CA LYS A 73 5.07 -14.70 2.03
C LYS A 73 3.66 -15.08 2.48
N ASN A 74 2.97 -14.20 3.22
CA ASN A 74 1.62 -14.49 3.74
C ASN A 74 0.58 -14.67 2.62
N VAL A 75 0.72 -13.97 1.49
CA VAL A 75 -0.11 -14.24 0.29
C VAL A 75 0.25 -15.60 -0.31
N ALA A 76 1.54 -15.92 -0.45
CA ALA A 76 2.00 -17.19 -1.02
C ALA A 76 1.55 -18.41 -0.20
N THR A 77 1.48 -18.27 1.14
CA THR A 77 1.00 -19.31 2.07
C THR A 77 -0.52 -19.31 2.25
N ARG A 78 -1.26 -18.39 1.60
CA ARG A 78 -2.73 -18.22 1.70
C ARG A 78 -3.23 -17.80 3.10
N GLU A 79 -2.37 -17.30 3.96
CA GLU A 79 -2.77 -16.76 5.27
C GLU A 79 -3.54 -15.45 5.13
N ILE A 80 -3.25 -14.66 4.09
CA ILE A 80 -4.01 -13.47 3.69
C ILE A 80 -4.39 -13.55 2.22
N MET A 81 -5.54 -12.98 1.87
CA MET A 81 -6.09 -13.05 0.52
C MET A 81 -5.31 -12.20 -0.48
N MET A 82 -4.92 -10.99 -0.07
CA MET A 82 -4.13 -10.04 -0.85
C MET A 82 -3.30 -9.16 0.06
N ALA A 83 -2.29 -8.50 -0.47
CA ALA A 83 -1.46 -7.53 0.26
C ALA A 83 -1.04 -6.37 -0.63
N LEU A 84 -0.41 -5.34 -0.03
CA LEU A 84 0.09 -4.15 -0.73
C LEU A 84 1.62 -4.04 -0.65
N PRO A 85 2.40 -5.07 -1.07
CA PRO A 85 3.86 -5.01 -1.07
C PRO A 85 4.42 -4.18 -2.22
N SER A 86 5.70 -3.83 -2.12
CA SER A 86 6.52 -3.45 -3.28
C SER A 86 6.83 -4.67 -4.15
N VAL A 87 7.30 -4.43 -5.37
CA VAL A 87 7.45 -5.49 -6.39
C VAL A 87 8.66 -6.39 -6.17
N GLU A 88 9.73 -5.91 -5.50
CA GLU A 88 11.01 -6.60 -5.42
C GLU A 88 10.91 -7.98 -4.75
N PRO A 89 10.21 -8.15 -3.61
CA PRO A 89 10.07 -9.48 -3.02
C PRO A 89 9.29 -10.46 -3.89
N LEU A 90 8.32 -9.98 -4.69
CA LEU A 90 7.64 -10.81 -5.66
C LEU A 90 8.61 -11.25 -6.77
N ALA A 91 9.40 -10.31 -7.32
CA ALA A 91 10.38 -10.61 -8.35
C ALA A 91 11.43 -11.63 -7.87
N VAL A 92 11.87 -11.52 -6.61
CA VAL A 92 12.76 -12.54 -5.99
C VAL A 92 12.07 -13.89 -5.82
N GLY A 93 10.80 -13.89 -5.44
CA GLY A 93 10.04 -15.11 -5.15
C GLY A 93 9.46 -15.82 -6.39
N ARG A 94 9.30 -15.10 -7.50
CA ARG A 94 8.69 -15.65 -8.72
C ARG A 94 9.43 -16.88 -9.27
N PRO A 95 10.78 -16.85 -9.43
CA PRO A 95 11.56 -18.03 -9.84
C PRO A 95 11.51 -19.17 -8.81
N GLN A 96 11.19 -18.86 -7.55
CA GLN A 96 11.04 -19.85 -6.47
C GLN A 96 9.64 -20.48 -6.43
N GLY A 97 8.78 -20.19 -7.42
CA GLY A 97 7.46 -20.80 -7.57
C GLY A 97 6.30 -20.00 -6.98
N ILE A 98 6.50 -18.76 -6.53
CA ILE A 98 5.40 -17.89 -6.06
C ILE A 98 4.56 -17.45 -7.28
N LYS A 99 3.38 -18.05 -7.46
CA LYS A 99 2.43 -17.77 -8.54
C LYS A 99 1.46 -16.66 -8.11
N ALA A 100 1.98 -15.44 -7.96
CA ALA A 100 1.21 -14.25 -7.60
C ALA A 100 1.49 -13.13 -8.62
N LYS A 101 0.56 -12.18 -8.74
CA LYS A 101 0.70 -11.00 -9.60
C LYS A 101 0.21 -9.74 -8.89
N ILE A 102 0.80 -8.61 -9.25
CA ILE A 102 0.26 -7.29 -8.93
C ILE A 102 -0.84 -7.00 -9.95
N PHE A 103 -2.07 -6.83 -9.46
CA PHE A 103 -3.24 -6.55 -10.30
C PHE A 103 -3.71 -5.10 -10.23
N TYR A 104 -3.04 -4.27 -9.41
CA TYR A 104 -3.31 -2.85 -9.23
C TYR A 104 -2.04 -2.16 -8.71
N THR A 105 -1.41 -1.28 -9.48
CA THR A 105 -0.31 -0.43 -9.02
C THR A 105 -0.86 0.74 -8.20
N ALA A 106 -0.66 0.69 -6.89
CA ALA A 106 -1.13 1.74 -5.99
C ALA A 106 -0.22 2.97 -6.02
N TYR A 107 1.10 2.77 -6.10
CA TYR A 107 2.08 3.85 -6.11
C TYR A 107 2.80 3.85 -7.46
N GLN A 108 2.43 4.81 -8.30
CA GLN A 108 2.90 4.93 -9.68
C GLN A 108 4.35 5.44 -9.77
N GLY A 109 4.85 6.08 -8.71
CA GLY A 109 6.25 6.41 -8.54
C GLY A 109 6.89 5.63 -7.41
N ASN A 110 8.21 5.55 -7.41
CA ASN A 110 8.94 4.91 -6.33
C ASN A 110 8.83 5.72 -5.04
N ILE A 111 8.54 5.02 -3.96
CA ILE A 111 8.44 5.62 -2.62
C ILE A 111 9.72 5.49 -1.80
N TYR A 112 10.65 4.67 -2.25
CA TYR A 112 11.91 4.39 -1.56
C TYR A 112 13.02 5.33 -2.01
N GLY A 113 14.03 5.47 -1.17
CA GLY A 113 15.23 6.23 -1.44
C GLY A 113 16.19 6.12 -0.27
N ILE A 114 17.24 6.95 -0.29
CA ILE A 114 18.16 7.09 0.82
C ILE A 114 18.08 8.50 1.37
N ALA A 115 17.74 8.62 2.65
CA ALA A 115 17.72 9.87 3.37
C ALA A 115 18.84 9.94 4.40
N VAL A 116 19.40 11.13 4.59
CA VAL A 116 20.39 11.43 5.64
C VAL A 116 19.97 12.67 6.41
N PRO A 117 20.42 12.86 7.66
CA PRO A 117 20.23 14.12 8.35
C PRO A 117 20.78 15.30 7.53
N VAL A 118 20.12 16.47 7.58
CA VAL A 118 20.54 17.65 6.78
C VAL A 118 21.95 18.12 7.15
N ASP A 119 22.40 17.89 8.36
CA ASP A 119 23.73 18.20 8.90
C ASP A 119 24.75 17.08 8.72
N SER A 120 24.35 15.95 8.10
CA SER A 120 25.26 14.83 7.81
C SER A 120 26.35 15.23 6.82
N PRO A 121 27.60 14.79 7.03
CA PRO A 121 28.68 15.00 6.07
C PRO A 121 28.51 14.16 4.79
N VAL A 122 27.62 13.16 4.77
CA VAL A 122 27.34 12.29 3.63
C VAL A 122 26.70 13.10 2.51
N GLN A 123 27.36 13.25 1.37
CA GLN A 123 26.86 14.00 0.22
C GLN A 123 26.36 13.09 -0.92
N LYS A 124 26.97 11.93 -1.07
CA LYS A 124 26.68 10.94 -2.12
C LYS A 124 26.67 9.54 -1.54
N PHE A 125 26.12 8.58 -2.29
CA PHE A 125 25.95 7.22 -1.79
C PHE A 125 27.26 6.56 -1.36
N THR A 126 28.38 6.82 -2.07
CA THR A 126 29.71 6.26 -1.72
C THR A 126 30.26 6.71 -0.37
N ASP A 127 29.76 7.82 0.17
CA ASP A 127 30.15 8.30 1.52
C ASP A 127 29.51 7.45 2.65
N LEU A 128 28.60 6.54 2.27
CA LEU A 128 28.00 5.56 3.19
C LEU A 128 28.87 4.33 3.45
N ARG A 129 30.10 4.29 2.89
CA ARG A 129 31.02 3.20 3.17
C ARG A 129 31.35 3.10 4.66
N GLY A 130 31.14 1.91 5.23
CA GLY A 130 31.29 1.65 6.67
C GLY A 130 30.21 2.26 7.55
N LYS A 131 29.10 2.75 6.99
CA LYS A 131 28.01 3.41 7.69
C LYS A 131 26.81 2.48 7.91
N ASN A 132 26.00 2.82 8.92
CA ASN A 132 24.77 2.13 9.26
C ASN A 132 23.59 2.73 8.49
N ILE A 133 22.94 1.91 7.64
CA ILE A 133 21.72 2.28 6.92
C ILE A 133 20.52 1.66 7.65
N GLY A 134 19.67 2.50 8.21
CA GLY A 134 18.48 2.10 8.96
C GLY A 134 17.33 1.73 8.03
N VAL A 135 16.76 0.55 8.25
CA VAL A 135 15.54 0.06 7.59
C VAL A 135 14.44 -0.18 8.62
N ILE A 136 13.19 -0.30 8.19
CA ILE A 136 12.06 -0.56 9.09
C ILE A 136 12.21 -1.93 9.76
N ALA A 137 12.49 -2.95 8.96
CA ALA A 137 12.69 -4.34 9.35
C ALA A 137 13.50 -5.06 8.28
N MET A 138 14.10 -6.20 8.59
CA MET A 138 14.89 -6.96 7.60
C MET A 138 14.05 -7.53 6.45
N GLY A 139 12.75 -7.70 6.61
CA GLY A 139 11.80 -8.07 5.55
C GLY A 139 11.33 -6.89 4.69
N SER A 140 11.77 -5.65 4.95
CA SER A 140 11.35 -4.48 4.16
C SER A 140 12.09 -4.39 2.82
N ALA A 141 11.42 -3.83 1.81
CA ALA A 141 12.05 -3.57 0.51
C ALA A 141 13.23 -2.60 0.59
N GLY A 142 13.27 -1.74 1.62
CA GLY A 142 14.41 -0.85 1.88
C GLY A 142 15.75 -1.58 1.96
N VAL A 143 15.76 -2.84 2.41
CA VAL A 143 16.98 -3.69 2.40
C VAL A 143 17.46 -3.94 0.97
N LEU A 144 16.55 -4.36 0.08
CA LEU A 144 16.88 -4.64 -1.32
C LEU A 144 17.30 -3.38 -2.07
N ILE A 145 16.61 -2.26 -1.83
CA ILE A 145 16.91 -0.96 -2.41
C ILE A 145 18.29 -0.44 -1.96
N ALA A 146 18.61 -0.49 -0.65
CA ALA A 146 19.93 -0.07 -0.16
C ALA A 146 21.06 -0.89 -0.80
N ARG A 147 20.87 -2.19 -0.92
CA ARG A 147 21.85 -3.10 -1.55
C ARG A 147 22.04 -2.81 -3.04
N ALA A 148 20.93 -2.60 -3.77
CA ALA A 148 20.97 -2.26 -5.18
C ALA A 148 21.68 -0.91 -5.39
N LEU A 149 21.34 0.12 -4.61
CA LEU A 149 21.98 1.43 -4.69
C LEU A 149 23.47 1.38 -4.30
N ALA A 150 23.88 0.53 -3.37
CA ALA A 150 25.29 0.27 -3.10
C ALA A 150 25.98 -0.29 -4.35
N ALA A 151 25.39 -1.31 -4.97
CA ALA A 151 25.93 -1.92 -6.18
C ALA A 151 25.99 -0.93 -7.36
N THR A 152 24.96 -0.10 -7.58
CA THR A 152 24.94 0.94 -8.64
C THR A 152 26.07 1.96 -8.48
N ASN A 153 26.50 2.17 -7.23
CA ASN A 153 27.59 3.10 -6.90
C ASN A 153 28.95 2.41 -6.72
N GLY A 154 29.13 1.19 -7.27
CA GLY A 154 30.40 0.45 -7.25
C GLY A 154 30.82 -0.03 -5.87
N MET A 155 29.90 -0.17 -4.94
CA MET A 155 30.13 -0.67 -3.59
C MET A 155 29.70 -2.14 -3.48
N ASN A 156 30.39 -2.90 -2.62
CA ASN A 156 29.96 -4.25 -2.27
C ASN A 156 28.89 -4.16 -1.17
N PRO A 157 27.63 -4.54 -1.44
CA PRO A 157 26.53 -4.40 -0.46
C PRO A 157 26.68 -5.29 0.77
N ASP A 158 27.55 -6.31 0.74
CA ASP A 158 27.80 -7.21 1.87
C ASP A 158 28.96 -6.76 2.76
N LYS A 159 29.81 -5.87 2.27
CA LYS A 159 31.05 -5.46 2.96
C LYS A 159 31.13 -3.97 3.24
N ASP A 160 30.57 -3.16 2.35
CA ASP A 160 30.78 -1.71 2.37
C ASP A 160 29.70 -0.94 3.12
N ILE A 161 28.53 -1.55 3.37
CA ILE A 161 27.45 -0.96 4.14
C ILE A 161 26.96 -1.92 5.21
N SER A 162 26.46 -1.36 6.33
CA SER A 162 25.72 -2.11 7.35
C SER A 162 24.23 -1.78 7.27
N ILE A 163 23.37 -2.81 7.22
CA ILE A 163 21.93 -2.61 7.27
C ILE A 163 21.45 -2.98 8.67
N VAL A 164 20.80 -2.03 9.35
CA VAL A 164 20.33 -2.17 10.73
C VAL A 164 18.83 -1.87 10.83
N VAL A 165 18.14 -2.51 11.77
CA VAL A 165 16.72 -2.24 12.01
C VAL A 165 16.60 -0.95 12.81
N ALA A 166 15.98 0.07 12.20
CA ALA A 166 15.72 1.37 12.82
C ALA A 166 14.27 1.54 13.30
N GLY A 167 13.36 0.65 12.86
CA GLY A 167 11.93 0.76 13.17
C GLY A 167 11.24 1.88 12.39
N GLU A 168 10.23 2.49 13.00
CA GLU A 168 9.34 3.47 12.36
C GLU A 168 9.25 4.78 13.14
N GLY A 169 9.07 5.89 12.45
CA GLY A 169 8.73 7.21 13.01
C GLY A 169 9.67 7.67 14.12
N ALA A 170 9.13 7.87 15.33
CA ALA A 170 9.87 8.42 16.48
C ALA A 170 11.02 7.51 16.94
N GLN A 171 10.88 6.18 16.84
CA GLN A 171 11.96 5.24 17.14
C GLN A 171 13.15 5.46 16.21
N THR A 172 12.90 5.54 14.90
CA THR A 172 13.94 5.85 13.91
C THR A 172 14.60 7.18 14.19
N ALA A 173 13.81 8.22 14.49
CA ALA A 173 14.33 9.54 14.82
C ALA A 173 15.26 9.52 16.06
N ALA A 174 14.95 8.71 17.07
CA ALA A 174 15.79 8.55 18.25
C ALA A 174 17.15 7.92 17.89
N LEU A 175 17.16 6.86 17.07
CA LEU A 175 18.40 6.20 16.65
C LEU A 175 19.29 7.11 15.79
N VAL A 176 18.68 7.92 14.91
CA VAL A 176 19.41 8.92 14.11
C VAL A 176 20.03 10.00 15.02
N ARG A 177 19.26 10.58 15.96
CA ARG A 177 19.80 11.55 16.93
C ARG A 177 20.91 10.96 17.79
N GLY A 178 20.79 9.69 18.17
CA GLY A 178 21.81 8.93 18.91
C GLY A 178 23.02 8.50 18.08
N LYS A 179 23.08 8.87 16.78
CA LYS A 179 24.15 8.51 15.84
C LYS A 179 24.36 6.99 15.72
N GLN A 180 23.33 6.21 15.97
CA GLN A 180 23.34 4.75 15.78
C GLN A 180 23.00 4.37 14.32
N VAL A 181 22.39 5.31 13.60
CA VAL A 181 22.03 5.20 12.18
C VAL A 181 22.50 6.45 11.47
N ASP A 182 23.26 6.29 10.39
CA ASP A 182 23.83 7.37 9.59
C ASP A 182 22.94 7.78 8.42
N ALA A 183 22.18 6.83 7.86
CA ALA A 183 21.28 7.02 6.74
C ALA A 183 20.05 6.12 6.90
N LEU A 184 18.98 6.43 6.18
CA LEU A 184 17.74 5.67 6.18
C LEU A 184 17.44 5.16 4.77
N SER A 185 17.14 3.87 4.64
CA SER A 185 16.52 3.27 3.45
C SER A 185 15.10 2.86 3.80
N GLN A 186 14.23 3.84 3.78
CA GLN A 186 12.82 3.68 4.12
C GLN A 186 11.96 4.24 2.97
N TYR A 187 10.78 4.77 3.23
CA TYR A 187 9.90 5.31 2.22
C TYR A 187 9.30 6.67 2.63
N ASP A 188 8.71 7.34 1.67
CA ASP A 188 8.21 8.72 1.71
C ASP A 188 7.50 9.12 3.02
N THR A 189 6.49 8.33 3.44
CA THR A 189 5.73 8.64 4.68
C THR A 189 6.55 8.40 5.95
N GLN A 190 7.51 7.48 5.93
CA GLN A 190 8.39 7.28 7.08
C GLN A 190 9.38 8.42 7.24
N TYR A 191 9.91 8.96 6.15
CA TYR A 191 10.75 10.17 6.22
C TYR A 191 9.98 11.35 6.82
N ALA A 192 8.73 11.56 6.40
CA ALA A 192 7.88 12.60 6.95
C ALA A 192 7.58 12.38 8.46
N LEU A 193 7.36 11.12 8.90
CA LEU A 193 7.18 10.79 10.32
C LEU A 193 8.45 11.05 11.15
N VAL A 194 9.63 10.73 10.60
CA VAL A 194 10.92 11.03 11.24
C VAL A 194 11.13 12.53 11.35
N GLU A 195 10.75 13.31 10.32
CA GLU A 195 10.81 14.77 10.38
C GLU A 195 9.83 15.35 11.40
N ASN A 196 8.60 14.83 11.48
CA ASN A 196 7.63 15.22 12.51
C ASN A 196 8.10 14.89 13.93
N ALA A 197 9.04 13.92 14.07
CA ALA A 197 9.72 13.62 15.34
C ALA A 197 10.98 14.46 15.56
N GLY A 198 11.22 15.51 14.76
CA GLY A 198 12.26 16.53 14.97
C GLY A 198 13.63 16.21 14.36
N VAL A 199 13.73 15.27 13.42
CA VAL A 199 14.95 15.02 12.64
C VAL A 199 14.76 15.52 11.22
N ARG A 200 15.45 16.58 10.84
CA ARG A 200 15.41 17.11 9.47
C ARG A 200 16.23 16.21 8.55
N LEU A 201 15.62 15.82 7.45
CA LEU A 201 16.22 14.90 6.47
C LEU A 201 16.44 15.59 5.12
N ARG A 202 17.42 15.11 4.38
CA ARG A 202 17.55 15.34 2.94
C ARG A 202 17.76 14.02 2.22
N MET A 203 17.22 13.93 1.01
CA MET A 203 17.39 12.78 0.15
C MET A 203 18.77 12.83 -0.54
N LEU A 204 19.43 11.70 -0.63
CA LEU A 204 20.51 11.51 -1.59
C LEU A 204 19.93 11.33 -2.99
N ASP A 205 20.72 11.60 -4.02
CA ASP A 205 20.30 11.43 -5.42
C ASP A 205 20.06 9.94 -5.71
N THR A 206 18.82 9.59 -6.01
CA THR A 206 18.36 8.23 -6.33
C THR A 206 17.61 8.20 -7.66
N LYS A 207 17.95 9.09 -8.60
CA LYS A 207 17.26 9.25 -9.90
C LYS A 207 17.10 7.94 -10.67
N ASP A 208 17.99 6.98 -10.44
CA ASP A 208 17.95 5.67 -11.11
C ASP A 208 16.70 4.87 -10.80
N ILE A 209 16.06 5.12 -9.63
CA ILE A 209 14.88 4.36 -9.19
C ILE A 209 13.57 5.15 -9.18
N ASP A 210 13.61 6.48 -9.26
CA ASP A 210 12.42 7.35 -9.07
C ASP A 210 11.28 7.08 -10.07
N ARG A 211 11.62 6.61 -11.27
CA ARG A 211 10.67 6.32 -12.36
C ARG A 211 9.97 4.97 -12.24
N TYR A 212 10.44 4.10 -11.35
CA TYR A 212 9.88 2.76 -11.25
C TYR A 212 8.63 2.72 -10.38
N PRO A 213 7.66 1.83 -10.68
CA PRO A 213 6.51 1.62 -9.82
C PRO A 213 6.96 1.05 -8.47
N SER A 214 6.16 1.29 -7.44
CA SER A 214 6.44 0.75 -6.12
C SER A 214 5.37 -0.26 -5.70
N ASN A 215 4.58 0.05 -4.66
CA ASN A 215 3.64 -0.92 -4.12
C ASN A 215 2.37 -1.06 -4.98
N GLY A 216 1.86 -2.30 -5.01
CA GLY A 216 0.61 -2.64 -5.67
C GLY A 216 -0.14 -3.75 -4.94
N PHE A 217 -1.44 -3.88 -5.22
CA PHE A 217 -2.20 -5.02 -4.72
C PHE A 217 -1.73 -6.30 -5.40
N LEU A 218 -1.24 -7.20 -4.57
CA LEU A 218 -0.74 -8.52 -4.93
C LEU A 218 -1.70 -9.58 -4.42
N ALA A 219 -2.01 -10.55 -5.28
CA ALA A 219 -2.71 -11.78 -4.90
C ALA A 219 -2.19 -12.96 -5.74
N LEU A 220 -2.48 -14.20 -5.29
CA LEU A 220 -2.22 -15.37 -6.11
C LEU A 220 -3.02 -15.32 -7.41
N GLU A 221 -2.46 -15.83 -8.51
CA GLU A 221 -3.13 -15.88 -9.82
C GLU A 221 -4.48 -16.60 -9.73
N GLU A 222 -4.55 -17.71 -8.97
CA GLU A 222 -5.80 -18.42 -8.71
C GLU A 222 -6.81 -17.58 -7.92
N THR A 223 -6.35 -16.76 -6.97
CA THR A 223 -7.20 -15.85 -6.18
C THR A 223 -7.77 -14.74 -7.06
N ILE A 224 -6.94 -14.15 -7.93
CA ILE A 224 -7.37 -13.13 -8.90
C ILE A 224 -8.49 -13.68 -9.79
N LYS A 225 -8.33 -14.92 -10.26
CA LYS A 225 -9.32 -15.58 -11.10
C LYS A 225 -10.62 -15.95 -10.35
N ASN A 226 -10.48 -16.58 -9.17
CA ASN A 226 -11.60 -17.22 -8.47
C ASN A 226 -12.33 -16.25 -7.52
N LYS A 227 -11.68 -15.15 -7.11
CA LYS A 227 -12.19 -14.12 -6.20
C LYS A 227 -12.20 -12.73 -6.85
N ARG A 228 -12.47 -12.71 -8.19
CA ARG A 228 -12.45 -11.49 -9.00
C ARG A 228 -13.28 -10.36 -8.39
N ARG A 229 -14.47 -10.66 -7.87
CA ARG A 229 -15.38 -9.67 -7.29
C ARG A 229 -14.74 -8.99 -6.08
N GLU A 230 -14.16 -9.77 -5.17
CA GLU A 230 -13.51 -9.26 -3.96
C GLU A 230 -12.26 -8.42 -4.33
N MET A 231 -11.44 -8.88 -5.30
CA MET A 231 -10.29 -8.14 -5.79
C MET A 231 -10.68 -6.78 -6.35
N VAL A 232 -11.69 -6.76 -7.23
CA VAL A 232 -12.22 -5.52 -7.83
C VAL A 232 -12.81 -4.60 -6.76
N ALA A 233 -13.62 -5.12 -5.83
CA ALA A 233 -14.27 -4.33 -4.79
C ALA A 233 -13.25 -3.61 -3.89
N VAL A 234 -12.20 -4.31 -3.46
CA VAL A 234 -11.15 -3.72 -2.61
C VAL A 234 -10.36 -2.67 -3.39
N ALA A 235 -9.89 -2.99 -4.60
CA ALA A 235 -9.07 -2.08 -5.39
C ALA A 235 -9.84 -0.84 -5.87
N LYS A 236 -11.13 -0.99 -6.24
CA LYS A 236 -12.02 0.12 -6.60
C LYS A 236 -12.26 1.04 -5.40
N GLY A 237 -12.60 0.48 -4.23
CA GLY A 237 -12.78 1.27 -3.02
C GLY A 237 -11.51 2.03 -2.64
N TYR A 238 -10.34 1.38 -2.75
CA TYR A 238 -9.04 2.03 -2.54
C TYR A 238 -8.80 3.15 -3.56
N ALA A 239 -9.09 2.94 -4.85
CA ALA A 239 -8.96 3.97 -5.89
C ALA A 239 -9.84 5.20 -5.60
N MET A 240 -11.11 4.98 -5.23
CA MET A 240 -12.04 6.03 -4.83
C MET A 240 -11.52 6.78 -3.59
N GLY A 241 -11.01 6.07 -2.58
CA GLY A 241 -10.38 6.65 -1.40
C GLY A 241 -9.12 7.45 -1.72
N THR A 242 -8.33 7.01 -2.70
CA THR A 242 -7.17 7.75 -3.19
C THR A 242 -7.57 9.08 -3.84
N VAL A 243 -8.59 9.07 -4.71
CA VAL A 243 -9.14 10.29 -5.33
C VAL A 243 -9.64 11.27 -4.27
N PHE A 244 -10.37 10.78 -3.28
CA PHE A 244 -10.85 11.59 -2.16
C PHE A 244 -9.68 12.22 -1.38
N ALA A 245 -8.68 11.42 -1.00
CA ALA A 245 -7.53 11.87 -0.20
C ALA A 245 -6.69 12.92 -0.93
N ILE A 246 -6.54 12.81 -2.24
CA ILE A 246 -5.88 13.82 -3.09
C ILE A 246 -6.68 15.13 -3.07
N ALA A 247 -8.00 15.06 -3.15
CA ALA A 247 -8.86 16.24 -3.25
C ALA A 247 -9.03 16.98 -1.91
N ASN A 248 -8.98 16.27 -0.78
CA ASN A 248 -9.12 16.83 0.57
C ASN A 248 -8.27 16.05 1.59
N PRO A 249 -6.95 16.35 1.67
CA PRO A 249 -6.04 15.66 2.59
C PRO A 249 -6.40 15.83 4.07
N GLU A 250 -6.94 16.99 4.46
CA GLU A 250 -7.32 17.24 5.86
C GLU A 250 -8.52 16.34 6.28
N ALA A 251 -9.57 16.32 5.47
CA ALA A 251 -10.71 15.43 5.73
C ALA A 251 -10.27 13.96 5.73
N ALA A 252 -9.33 13.59 4.84
CA ALA A 252 -8.77 12.24 4.77
C ALA A 252 -8.08 11.83 6.09
N VAL A 253 -7.26 12.73 6.69
CA VAL A 253 -6.61 12.48 7.98
C VAL A 253 -7.64 12.38 9.11
N ARG A 254 -8.65 13.26 9.14
CA ARG A 254 -9.72 13.17 10.15
C ARG A 254 -10.48 11.85 10.06
N ILE A 255 -10.83 11.40 8.86
CA ILE A 255 -11.46 10.08 8.62
C ILE A 255 -10.54 8.94 9.07
N LEU A 256 -9.22 9.05 8.84
CA LEU A 256 -8.26 8.06 9.33
C LEU A 256 -8.34 7.91 10.86
N TYR A 257 -8.41 9.03 11.59
CA TYR A 257 -8.52 9.01 13.05
C TYR A 257 -9.87 8.44 13.54
N GLU A 258 -10.96 8.64 12.78
CA GLU A 258 -12.26 8.03 13.10
C GLU A 258 -12.24 6.52 12.94
N VAL A 259 -11.67 6.02 11.81
CA VAL A 259 -11.68 4.59 11.46
C VAL A 259 -10.57 3.82 12.19
N TYR A 260 -9.41 4.44 12.37
CA TYR A 260 -8.25 3.87 13.07
C TYR A 260 -7.77 4.82 14.19
N PRO A 261 -8.48 4.89 15.32
CA PRO A 261 -8.17 5.86 16.38
C PRO A 261 -6.73 5.78 16.93
N ALA A 262 -6.13 4.60 16.88
CA ALA A 262 -4.73 4.40 17.31
C ALA A 262 -3.69 5.12 16.42
N THR A 263 -4.10 5.64 15.26
CA THR A 263 -3.22 6.41 14.38
C THR A 263 -3.06 7.87 14.83
N ARG A 264 -3.96 8.37 15.68
CA ARG A 264 -3.89 9.74 16.18
C ARG A 264 -2.68 9.89 17.11
N PRO A 265 -1.77 10.84 16.83
CA PRO A 265 -0.61 11.07 17.68
C PRO A 265 -1.01 11.46 19.11
N THR A 266 -0.37 10.86 20.11
CA THR A 266 -0.54 11.22 21.51
C THR A 266 0.34 12.41 21.87
N GLY A 267 -0.09 13.23 22.84
CA GLY A 267 0.69 14.35 23.37
C GLY A 267 0.75 15.59 22.45
N LYS A 268 -0.06 15.62 21.37
CA LYS A 268 -0.24 16.79 20.50
C LYS A 268 -1.68 17.28 20.56
N ASP A 269 -1.87 18.60 20.43
CA ASP A 269 -3.19 19.14 20.15
C ASP A 269 -3.68 18.70 18.76
N GLU A 270 -4.99 18.74 18.56
CA GLU A 270 -5.61 18.20 17.34
C GLU A 270 -5.13 18.93 16.06
N ALA A 271 -5.03 20.25 16.10
CA ALA A 271 -4.62 21.03 14.92
C ALA A 271 -3.18 20.70 14.50
N THR A 272 -2.28 20.53 15.48
CA THR A 272 -0.90 20.11 15.23
C THR A 272 -0.84 18.68 14.72
N ALA A 273 -1.60 17.74 15.31
CA ALA A 273 -1.63 16.36 14.86
C ALA A 273 -2.11 16.25 13.40
N ILE A 274 -3.20 16.94 13.05
CA ILE A 274 -3.75 16.94 11.69
C ILE A 274 -2.74 17.55 10.70
N ARG A 275 -2.17 18.72 11.02
CA ARG A 275 -1.18 19.37 10.15
C ARG A 275 0.01 18.46 9.87
N ASP A 276 0.53 17.79 10.90
CA ASP A 276 1.67 16.90 10.78
C ASP A 276 1.33 15.66 9.94
N ASP A 277 0.15 15.06 10.13
CA ASP A 277 -0.25 13.87 9.37
C ASP A 277 -0.73 14.22 7.95
N VAL A 278 -1.25 15.43 7.71
CA VAL A 278 -1.46 15.94 6.34
C VAL A 278 -0.13 16.04 5.59
N LYS A 279 0.96 16.48 6.25
CA LYS A 279 2.29 16.50 5.66
C LYS A 279 2.77 15.08 5.29
N VAL A 280 2.54 14.10 6.18
CA VAL A 280 2.83 12.68 5.90
C VAL A 280 2.03 12.18 4.70
N LEU A 281 0.73 12.48 4.66
CA LEU A 281 -0.15 12.10 3.55
C LEU A 281 0.26 12.75 2.22
N GLN A 282 0.68 14.02 2.24
CA GLN A 282 1.14 14.74 1.05
C GLN A 282 2.39 14.11 0.43
N ALA A 283 3.30 13.57 1.24
CA ALA A 283 4.45 12.83 0.73
C ALA A 283 4.01 11.61 -0.11
N ARG A 284 2.98 10.89 0.34
CA ARG A 284 2.40 9.76 -0.39
C ARG A 284 1.59 10.19 -1.62
N ILE A 285 0.80 11.27 -1.54
CA ILE A 285 0.00 11.80 -2.65
C ILE A 285 0.86 12.06 -3.89
N ALA A 286 2.10 12.52 -3.70
CA ALA A 286 3.04 12.72 -4.80
C ALA A 286 3.30 11.45 -5.63
N ASN A 287 3.18 10.26 -5.02
CA ASN A 287 3.43 8.96 -5.66
C ASN A 287 2.15 8.25 -6.14
N TRP A 288 0.96 8.77 -5.83
CA TRP A 288 -0.31 8.28 -6.37
C TRP A 288 -0.63 8.83 -7.76
N LYS A 289 0.06 9.89 -8.20
CA LYS A 289 -0.24 10.59 -9.45
C LYS A 289 0.02 9.71 -10.67
N LEU A 290 -1.01 9.54 -11.50
CA LEU A 290 -0.99 8.66 -12.68
C LEU A 290 0.02 9.10 -13.73
N GLU A 291 0.23 10.40 -13.87
CA GLU A 291 1.18 11.00 -14.80
C GLU A 291 2.64 10.58 -14.55
N LYS A 292 2.99 10.19 -13.33
CA LYS A 292 4.34 9.67 -13.02
C LYS A 292 4.70 8.43 -13.84
N ALA A 293 3.74 7.55 -14.08
CA ALA A 293 3.93 6.34 -14.89
C ALA A 293 3.41 6.49 -16.32
N GLY A 294 2.82 7.64 -16.68
CA GLY A 294 2.21 7.86 -17.99
C GLY A 294 0.94 7.03 -18.22
N VAL A 295 0.28 6.58 -17.16
CA VAL A 295 -0.98 5.80 -17.23
C VAL A 295 -2.19 6.71 -17.06
N LYS A 296 -3.37 6.22 -17.46
CA LYS A 296 -4.62 7.00 -17.45
C LYS A 296 -5.67 6.48 -16.49
N ARG A 297 -5.55 5.23 -16.05
CA ARG A 297 -6.53 4.55 -15.19
C ARG A 297 -5.92 4.28 -13.82
N TRP A 298 -6.73 4.39 -12.79
CA TRP A 298 -6.30 4.06 -11.43
C TRP A 298 -5.88 2.60 -11.35
N GLY A 299 -4.68 2.36 -10.81
CA GLY A 299 -4.12 1.03 -10.64
C GLY A 299 -3.51 0.39 -11.88
N GLU A 300 -3.57 1.04 -13.02
CA GLU A 300 -2.99 0.52 -14.27
C GLU A 300 -1.50 0.23 -14.11
N ASN A 301 -1.12 -0.99 -14.47
CA ASN A 301 0.27 -1.42 -14.45
C ASN A 301 0.91 -1.07 -15.79
N SER A 302 1.90 -0.17 -15.80
CA SER A 302 2.71 0.15 -16.98
C SER A 302 3.68 -0.99 -17.26
N GLU A 303 3.41 -1.83 -18.26
CA GLU A 303 4.29 -2.95 -18.64
C GLU A 303 5.72 -2.48 -18.92
N ALA A 304 5.87 -1.32 -19.60
CA ALA A 304 7.17 -0.74 -19.91
C ALA A 304 7.97 -0.39 -18.65
N ASN A 305 7.31 0.22 -17.64
CA ASN A 305 7.98 0.60 -16.39
C ASN A 305 8.34 -0.64 -15.56
N TYR A 306 7.47 -1.66 -15.53
CA TYR A 306 7.78 -2.93 -14.85
C TYR A 306 8.89 -3.71 -15.55
N ALA A 307 8.94 -3.72 -16.89
CA ALA A 307 10.02 -4.33 -17.65
C ALA A 307 11.35 -3.62 -17.37
N ALA A 308 11.38 -2.29 -17.43
CA ALA A 308 12.57 -1.51 -17.11
C ALA A 308 13.03 -1.73 -15.66
N TYR A 309 12.08 -1.91 -14.72
CA TYR A 309 12.42 -2.21 -13.32
C TYR A 309 12.96 -3.63 -13.16
N ALA A 310 12.41 -4.61 -13.88
CA ALA A 310 12.96 -5.97 -13.88
C ALA A 310 14.40 -6.01 -14.41
N ASP A 311 14.68 -5.27 -15.49
CA ASP A 311 16.05 -5.13 -16.03
C ASP A 311 17.00 -4.45 -15.02
N PHE A 312 16.53 -3.42 -14.31
CA PHE A 312 17.28 -2.79 -13.22
C PHE A 312 17.58 -3.78 -12.09
N MET A 313 16.57 -4.53 -11.64
CA MET A 313 16.71 -5.52 -10.57
C MET A 313 17.70 -6.62 -10.95
N LEU A 314 17.69 -7.07 -12.20
CA LEU A 314 18.65 -8.06 -12.73
C LEU A 314 20.07 -7.48 -12.79
N LYS A 315 20.21 -6.30 -13.39
CA LYS A 315 21.51 -5.63 -13.54
C LYS A 315 22.22 -5.44 -12.21
N TRP A 316 21.48 -5.14 -11.15
CA TRP A 316 22.05 -4.80 -9.85
C TRP A 316 21.89 -5.92 -8.80
N GLY A 317 21.57 -7.13 -9.26
CA GLY A 317 21.63 -8.34 -8.45
C GLY A 317 20.52 -8.49 -7.40
N ILE A 318 19.41 -7.74 -7.51
CA ILE A 318 18.21 -7.98 -6.70
C ILE A 318 17.61 -9.34 -7.11
N ILE A 319 17.52 -9.59 -8.41
CA ILE A 319 17.14 -10.89 -8.97
C ILE A 319 18.33 -11.49 -9.73
N LYS A 320 18.36 -12.81 -9.85
CA LYS A 320 19.48 -13.57 -10.44
C LYS A 320 19.23 -13.98 -11.89
N GLU A 321 18.00 -13.93 -12.33
CA GLU A 321 17.58 -14.31 -13.69
C GLU A 321 16.55 -13.33 -14.24
N LYS A 322 16.44 -13.29 -15.56
CA LYS A 322 15.51 -12.39 -16.26
C LYS A 322 14.07 -12.85 -16.00
N ILE A 323 13.23 -11.88 -15.66
CA ILE A 323 11.78 -12.08 -15.44
C ILE A 323 11.03 -11.25 -16.48
N ASP A 324 10.03 -11.84 -17.13
CA ASP A 324 9.07 -11.09 -17.95
C ASP A 324 8.15 -10.28 -17.02
N SER A 325 7.95 -9.00 -17.34
CA SER A 325 7.05 -8.15 -16.55
C SER A 325 5.64 -8.71 -16.43
N ARG A 326 5.17 -9.43 -17.47
CA ARG A 326 3.86 -10.11 -17.50
C ARG A 326 3.73 -11.23 -16.47
N ASP A 327 4.85 -11.74 -15.94
CA ASP A 327 4.84 -12.67 -14.82
C ASP A 327 4.65 -11.98 -13.47
N LEU A 328 4.90 -10.68 -13.40
CA LEU A 328 4.77 -9.87 -12.18
C LEU A 328 3.43 -9.15 -12.09
N ILE A 329 2.80 -8.82 -13.23
CA ILE A 329 1.61 -7.95 -13.27
C ILE A 329 0.49 -8.53 -14.12
N THR A 330 -0.74 -7.99 -13.89
CA THR A 330 -1.88 -8.18 -14.79
C THR A 330 -2.77 -6.94 -14.77
N ASN A 331 -3.32 -6.57 -15.94
CA ASN A 331 -4.27 -5.47 -16.09
C ASN A 331 -5.73 -5.95 -16.28
N GLU A 332 -5.99 -7.25 -16.12
CA GLU A 332 -7.29 -7.85 -16.42
C GLU A 332 -8.47 -7.35 -15.56
N LEU A 333 -8.18 -6.71 -14.41
CA LEU A 333 -9.19 -6.17 -13.51
C LEU A 333 -9.37 -4.65 -13.65
N ILE A 334 -8.49 -3.96 -14.38
CA ILE A 334 -8.39 -2.50 -14.37
C ILE A 334 -9.66 -1.81 -14.89
N ASP A 335 -10.30 -2.36 -15.91
CA ASP A 335 -11.54 -1.79 -16.46
C ASP A 335 -12.69 -1.86 -15.44
N ASP A 336 -12.81 -2.97 -14.70
CA ASP A 336 -13.83 -3.12 -13.67
C ASP A 336 -13.54 -2.24 -12.44
N ILE A 337 -12.27 -2.13 -12.05
CA ILE A 337 -11.83 -1.28 -10.94
C ILE A 337 -12.15 0.18 -11.21
N ASN A 338 -12.05 0.65 -12.46
CA ASN A 338 -12.28 2.04 -12.83
C ASN A 338 -13.75 2.38 -13.14
N LYS A 339 -14.69 1.48 -12.86
CA LYS A 339 -16.14 1.76 -13.00
C LYS A 339 -16.64 2.66 -11.87
N PHE A 340 -16.11 3.89 -11.79
CA PHE A 340 -16.57 4.95 -10.89
C PHE A 340 -16.27 6.32 -11.49
N ASP A 341 -16.96 7.35 -11.01
CA ASP A 341 -16.77 8.74 -11.43
C ASP A 341 -15.78 9.44 -10.50
N ALA A 342 -14.52 9.55 -10.93
CA ALA A 342 -13.45 10.19 -10.16
C ALA A 342 -13.70 11.70 -9.97
N ALA A 343 -14.31 12.39 -10.94
CA ALA A 343 -14.60 13.81 -10.83
C ALA A 343 -15.67 14.09 -9.77
N ARG A 344 -16.71 13.25 -9.71
CA ARG A 344 -17.74 13.30 -8.67
C ARG A 344 -17.15 13.06 -7.29
N ILE A 345 -16.30 12.03 -7.13
CA ILE A 345 -15.62 11.75 -5.84
C ILE A 345 -14.77 12.94 -5.39
N ALA A 346 -13.99 13.53 -6.30
CA ALA A 346 -13.17 14.70 -5.99
C ALA A 346 -14.01 15.93 -5.59
N ALA A 347 -15.16 16.15 -6.23
CA ALA A 347 -16.08 17.22 -5.88
C ALA A 347 -16.72 16.99 -4.50
N GLU A 348 -17.19 15.78 -4.22
CA GLU A 348 -17.71 15.38 -2.91
C GLU A 348 -16.67 15.58 -1.80
N ALA A 349 -15.41 15.17 -2.05
CA ALA A 349 -14.32 15.34 -1.10
C ALA A 349 -14.04 16.79 -0.75
N LYS A 350 -14.02 17.70 -1.73
CA LYS A 350 -13.81 19.16 -1.50
C LYS A 350 -14.89 19.78 -0.61
N GLY A 351 -16.13 19.31 -0.71
CA GLY A 351 -17.25 19.74 0.11
C GLY A 351 -17.41 18.99 1.43
N TYR A 352 -16.62 17.94 1.66
CA TYR A 352 -16.77 17.07 2.82
C TYR A 352 -16.34 17.75 4.11
N LYS A 353 -17.27 17.82 5.07
CA LYS A 353 -17.00 18.28 6.44
C LYS A 353 -17.08 17.06 7.37
N VAL A 354 -16.00 16.78 8.04
CA VAL A 354 -16.00 15.79 9.13
C VAL A 354 -16.84 16.36 10.25
N LYS A 355 -17.85 15.60 10.69
CA LYS A 355 -18.78 16.01 11.77
C LYS A 355 -18.12 15.91 13.12
#